data_0abf2ffc5d891ac5aa6f9376e2857343
#
_entry.id   0abf2ffc5d891ac5aa6f9376e2857343
#
_cell.length_a   1.000
_cell.length_b   1.000
_cell.length_c   1.000
_cell.angle_alpha   90.00
_cell.angle_beta   90.00
_cell.angle_gamma   90.00
#
_symmetry.space_group_name_H-M   'P 1'
#
loop_
_entity.id
_entity.type
_entity.pdbx_description
1 polymer ?
#
loop_
_entity_poly.entity_id
_entity_poly.type
_entity_poly.pdbx_seq_one_letter_code
_entity_poly.pdbx_strand_id
1 'polypeptide(L)'
;MHMRRVMFCLFLAVGMQAQERFVPLTVLHWNDFHARNVPYSVTVKDSVAQRDTTYRIGGTATLLGYINKFRATSERVLVLNGGDDFQGSPISAITKGRSQIDLMNIIQPDAMVLGNHEFDYGSRSLLEHLSHATFPVVSSNLWDKSRAKQYVPPAIVRRFKEMNVGILGLSPPDLESLVVRDSIRDIQMLPIDSVVVIALAQFKKDSVDLIVVLSHMGSNNDERLAKRFPSLDVIVGGHDHRPIRTPLRVGRTLIVQAGSYGRYLGKLDLVVDTRGDSVFCYNGQLIEMRVSDITPDPIVLKKVEELENRTGKEMREVIGELATPWTTAGYGKRAESNIGNWQADVIRSYTKSDAAFQNAGGIRDNLKAGPITVGDMWRIAPFGNTFVQLSISGVVLREMIENHLAGRLDEKGHFSGLRIVFDSRKPKGNKLLEISIGNQPLDDNRTYTFATNNYVVSNLMTHFGAASDKFEYTYFPDLDRDVFIAQIRKEKRISSTVDGRMRDVATEK
;
A
#
# COMPACT_ATOMS: atom_id res chain seq x y z
N MET A 1 16.75 -33.87 -9.07
CA MET A 1 15.54 -34.42 -9.70
C MET A 1 14.47 -34.53 -8.62
N HIS A 2 13.78 -33.41 -8.32
CA HIS A 2 12.71 -33.35 -7.30
C HIS A 2 11.38 -33.31 -8.02
N MET A 3 10.69 -34.43 -7.97
CA MET A 3 9.38 -34.66 -8.54
C MET A 3 8.35 -33.79 -7.79
N ARG A 4 7.87 -32.72 -8.44
CA ARG A 4 6.74 -31.92 -7.96
C ARG A 4 5.50 -32.84 -7.95
N ARG A 5 5.05 -33.24 -6.77
CA ARG A 5 3.72 -33.82 -6.58
C ARG A 5 2.69 -32.70 -6.73
N VAL A 6 2.24 -32.48 -7.96
CA VAL A 6 0.97 -31.80 -8.23
C VAL A 6 -0.11 -32.81 -7.86
N MET A 7 -0.70 -32.67 -6.68
CA MET A 7 -1.84 -33.47 -6.29
C MET A 7 -3.07 -32.90 -7.00
N PHE A 8 -3.35 -33.45 -8.18
CA PHE A 8 -4.63 -33.28 -8.85
C PHE A 8 -5.69 -33.95 -7.95
N CYS A 9 -6.62 -33.18 -7.35
CA CYS A 9 -7.81 -33.73 -6.76
C CYS A 9 -8.68 -34.34 -7.87
N LEU A 10 -8.50 -35.61 -8.17
CA LEU A 10 -9.43 -36.37 -9.02
C LEU A 10 -10.75 -36.49 -8.23
N PHE A 11 -11.82 -35.92 -8.77
CA PHE A 11 -13.18 -36.14 -8.32
C PHE A 11 -13.58 -37.57 -8.66
N LEU A 12 -13.40 -38.49 -7.73
CA LEU A 12 -14.13 -39.75 -7.76
C LEU A 12 -15.58 -39.48 -7.37
N ALA A 13 -16.52 -39.92 -8.19
CA ALA A 13 -17.97 -39.83 -7.94
C ALA A 13 -18.32 -40.53 -6.63
N VAL A 14 -18.33 -39.81 -5.54
CA VAL A 14 -18.86 -40.22 -4.22
C VAL A 14 -20.28 -39.70 -4.15
N GLY A 15 -21.24 -40.55 -3.73
CA GLY A 15 -22.66 -40.31 -3.82
C GLY A 15 -23.15 -38.97 -3.24
N MET A 16 -24.41 -38.58 -3.55
CA MET A 16 -25.04 -37.28 -3.27
C MET A 16 -24.77 -36.72 -1.86
N GLN A 17 -24.63 -37.54 -0.82
CA GLN A 17 -24.29 -37.12 0.54
C GLN A 17 -22.86 -36.62 0.74
N ALA A 18 -21.91 -37.03 -0.10
CA ALA A 18 -20.53 -36.54 -0.05
C ALA A 18 -20.38 -35.23 -0.82
N GLN A 19 -21.23 -34.98 -1.79
CA GLN A 19 -21.24 -33.74 -2.58
C GLN A 19 -21.75 -32.53 -1.74
N GLU A 20 -22.58 -32.76 -0.75
CA GLU A 20 -23.01 -31.73 0.22
C GLU A 20 -21.93 -31.37 1.27
N ARG A 21 -20.98 -32.30 1.53
CA ARG A 21 -19.94 -32.11 2.54
C ARG A 21 -18.73 -31.32 2.04
N PHE A 22 -18.29 -31.58 0.82
CA PHE A 22 -17.09 -30.99 0.25
C PHE A 22 -17.44 -29.97 -0.82
N VAL A 23 -17.48 -28.70 -0.44
CA VAL A 23 -17.99 -27.61 -1.27
C VAL A 23 -16.82 -26.85 -1.92
N PRO A 24 -16.73 -26.80 -3.27
CA PRO A 24 -15.73 -26.00 -3.95
C PRO A 24 -16.06 -24.51 -3.88
N LEU A 25 -15.01 -23.68 -3.65
CA LEU A 25 -15.07 -22.24 -3.65
C LEU A 25 -13.82 -21.66 -4.31
N THR A 26 -13.99 -20.73 -5.23
CA THR A 26 -12.89 -19.92 -5.78
C THR A 26 -12.90 -18.56 -5.12
N VAL A 27 -11.81 -18.21 -4.42
CA VAL A 27 -11.58 -16.87 -3.88
C VAL A 27 -10.69 -16.10 -4.86
N LEU A 28 -11.19 -14.97 -5.35
CA LEU A 28 -10.45 -14.00 -6.13
C LEU A 28 -10.14 -12.80 -5.25
N HIS A 29 -8.90 -12.33 -5.28
CA HIS A 29 -8.54 -11.20 -4.43
C HIS A 29 -7.49 -10.28 -5.07
N TRP A 30 -7.56 -9.03 -4.73
CA TRP A 30 -6.51 -8.03 -4.97
C TRP A 30 -6.38 -7.14 -3.75
N ASN A 31 -5.31 -6.37 -3.70
CA ASN A 31 -5.01 -5.41 -2.64
C ASN A 31 -4.08 -4.33 -3.18
N ASP A 32 -3.99 -3.19 -2.48
CA ASP A 32 -3.05 -2.13 -2.79
C ASP A 32 -3.09 -1.70 -4.27
N PHE A 33 -4.32 -1.50 -4.76
CA PHE A 33 -4.54 -1.16 -6.18
C PHE A 33 -4.07 0.26 -6.51
N HIS A 34 -4.15 1.16 -5.52
CA HIS A 34 -3.64 2.53 -5.59
C HIS A 34 -4.12 3.27 -6.84
N ALA A 35 -5.41 3.21 -7.11
CA ALA A 35 -6.07 3.88 -8.23
C ALA A 35 -5.37 3.70 -9.59
N ARG A 36 -4.68 2.57 -9.82
CA ARG A 36 -4.05 2.22 -11.10
C ARG A 36 -5.09 1.79 -12.13
N ASN A 37 -6.06 2.70 -12.40
CA ASN A 37 -7.21 2.42 -13.24
C ASN A 37 -6.86 2.16 -14.70
N VAL A 38 -5.75 2.74 -15.17
CA VAL A 38 -5.25 2.58 -16.55
C VAL A 38 -4.12 1.54 -16.58
N PRO A 39 -4.12 0.62 -17.54
CA PRO A 39 -3.02 -0.34 -17.72
C PRO A 39 -1.68 0.35 -17.95
N TYR A 40 -0.60 -0.21 -17.39
CA TYR A 40 0.75 0.30 -17.52
C TYR A 40 1.71 -0.73 -18.13
N SER A 41 2.83 -0.25 -18.69
CA SER A 41 3.83 -1.10 -19.34
C SER A 41 4.84 -1.63 -18.33
N VAL A 42 5.16 -2.91 -18.43
CA VAL A 42 6.28 -3.55 -17.75
C VAL A 42 7.25 -4.11 -18.77
N THR A 43 8.55 -3.99 -18.48
CA THR A 43 9.61 -4.56 -19.30
C THR A 43 10.28 -5.67 -18.48
N VAL A 44 10.31 -6.87 -19.02
CA VAL A 44 10.94 -8.03 -18.41
C VAL A 44 12.13 -8.43 -19.28
N LYS A 45 13.29 -8.63 -18.64
CA LYS A 45 14.47 -9.18 -19.29
C LYS A 45 14.25 -10.67 -19.51
N ASP A 46 14.17 -11.08 -20.77
CA ASP A 46 14.15 -12.49 -21.14
C ASP A 46 15.60 -13.00 -21.18
N SER A 47 16.00 -13.68 -20.12
CA SER A 47 17.34 -14.25 -20.00
C SER A 47 17.63 -15.37 -21.02
N VAL A 48 16.60 -15.97 -21.61
CA VAL A 48 16.72 -17.04 -22.62
C VAL A 48 16.81 -16.43 -24.02
N ALA A 49 15.93 -15.48 -24.34
CA ALA A 49 15.91 -14.80 -25.64
C ALA A 49 16.89 -13.62 -25.74
N GLN A 50 17.59 -13.27 -24.66
CA GLN A 50 18.52 -12.12 -24.54
C GLN A 50 17.94 -10.79 -25.07
N ARG A 51 16.63 -10.63 -24.97
CA ARG A 51 15.90 -9.42 -25.38
C ARG A 51 14.91 -8.98 -24.31
N ASP A 52 14.70 -7.69 -24.23
CA ASP A 52 13.67 -7.12 -23.35
C ASP A 52 12.30 -7.26 -24.01
N THR A 53 11.33 -7.78 -23.27
CA THR A 53 9.92 -7.86 -23.71
C THR A 53 9.10 -6.88 -22.91
N THR A 54 8.42 -5.96 -23.62
CA THR A 54 7.53 -4.96 -22.98
C THR A 54 6.08 -5.32 -23.31
N TYR A 55 5.23 -5.38 -22.26
CA TYR A 55 3.80 -5.64 -22.41
C TYR A 55 3.00 -4.83 -21.36
N ARG A 56 1.68 -4.72 -21.57
CA ARG A 56 0.78 -3.95 -20.68
C ARG A 56 0.07 -4.86 -19.70
N ILE A 57 -0.02 -4.39 -18.46
CA ILE A 57 -0.67 -5.09 -17.33
C ILE A 57 -1.57 -4.15 -16.55
N GLY A 58 -2.45 -4.72 -15.72
CA GLY A 58 -3.28 -3.99 -14.76
C GLY A 58 -4.43 -3.21 -15.40
N GLY A 59 -4.93 -2.26 -14.64
CA GLY A 59 -6.10 -1.47 -14.97
C GLY A 59 -7.42 -2.10 -14.54
N THR A 60 -8.36 -1.25 -14.12
CA THR A 60 -9.64 -1.69 -13.53
C THR A 60 -10.49 -2.49 -14.51
N ALA A 61 -10.51 -2.11 -15.81
CA ALA A 61 -11.25 -2.84 -16.83
C ALA A 61 -10.68 -4.24 -17.09
N THR A 62 -9.35 -4.39 -17.01
CA THR A 62 -8.66 -5.69 -17.10
C THR A 62 -8.98 -6.56 -15.88
N LEU A 63 -8.95 -5.97 -14.67
CA LEU A 63 -9.31 -6.65 -13.42
C LEU A 63 -10.72 -7.24 -13.52
N LEU A 64 -11.72 -6.45 -13.91
CA LEU A 64 -13.10 -6.96 -14.05
C LEU A 64 -13.22 -8.00 -15.16
N GLY A 65 -12.47 -7.87 -16.25
CA GLY A 65 -12.41 -8.89 -17.30
C GLY A 65 -11.97 -10.26 -16.74
N TYR A 66 -10.90 -10.31 -15.95
CA TYR A 66 -10.46 -11.55 -15.29
C TYR A 66 -11.48 -12.04 -14.26
N ILE A 67 -12.07 -11.19 -13.43
CA ILE A 67 -13.11 -11.57 -12.47
C ILE A 67 -14.30 -12.22 -13.21
N ASN A 68 -14.79 -11.60 -14.28
CA ASN A 68 -15.91 -12.10 -15.07
C ASN A 68 -15.61 -13.46 -15.72
N LYS A 69 -14.38 -13.67 -16.21
CA LYS A 69 -13.92 -14.98 -16.71
C LYS A 69 -14.09 -16.06 -15.65
N PHE A 70 -13.66 -15.82 -14.41
CA PHE A 70 -13.78 -16.81 -13.34
C PHE A 70 -15.20 -16.96 -12.82
N ARG A 71 -15.98 -15.87 -12.75
CA ARG A 71 -17.42 -15.96 -12.45
C ARG A 71 -18.19 -16.84 -13.44
N ALA A 72 -17.77 -16.82 -14.71
CA ALA A 72 -18.38 -17.64 -15.74
C ALA A 72 -17.94 -19.13 -15.72
N THR A 73 -16.80 -19.44 -15.10
CA THR A 73 -16.20 -20.79 -15.14
C THR A 73 -16.20 -21.51 -13.78
N SER A 74 -16.49 -20.81 -12.70
CA SER A 74 -16.52 -21.37 -11.34
C SER A 74 -17.94 -21.28 -10.77
N GLU A 75 -18.40 -22.32 -10.12
CA GLU A 75 -19.76 -22.42 -9.57
C GLU A 75 -20.00 -21.44 -8.41
N ARG A 76 -18.98 -21.28 -7.56
CA ARG A 76 -19.01 -20.36 -6.42
C ARG A 76 -17.74 -19.52 -6.43
N VAL A 77 -17.92 -18.21 -6.52
CA VAL A 77 -16.82 -17.24 -6.53
C VAL A 77 -17.03 -16.23 -5.41
N LEU A 78 -15.98 -16.02 -4.62
CA LEU A 78 -15.90 -14.96 -3.61
C LEU A 78 -14.85 -13.96 -4.07
N VAL A 79 -15.24 -12.69 -4.21
CA VAL A 79 -14.39 -11.62 -4.74
C VAL A 79 -14.07 -10.64 -3.62
N LEU A 80 -12.79 -10.52 -3.25
CA LEU A 80 -12.34 -9.78 -2.06
C LEU A 80 -11.32 -8.70 -2.42
N ASN A 81 -11.49 -7.52 -1.82
CA ASN A 81 -10.58 -6.39 -1.95
C ASN A 81 -9.86 -6.11 -0.62
N GLY A 82 -8.55 -6.26 -0.62
CA GLY A 82 -7.67 -6.08 0.53
C GLY A 82 -7.34 -4.64 0.90
N GLY A 83 -8.04 -3.62 0.35
CA GLY A 83 -7.87 -2.21 0.69
C GLY A 83 -6.77 -1.48 -0.08
N ASP A 84 -6.58 -0.19 0.25
CA ASP A 84 -5.66 0.75 -0.40
C ASP A 84 -5.96 0.97 -1.90
N ASP A 85 -7.19 1.40 -2.18
CA ASP A 85 -7.62 1.76 -3.54
C ASP A 85 -7.54 3.27 -3.82
N PHE A 86 -7.62 4.14 -2.79
CA PHE A 86 -7.88 5.58 -2.98
C PHE A 86 -6.70 6.39 -3.48
N GLN A 87 -5.49 6.05 -3.09
CA GLN A 87 -4.30 6.81 -3.41
C GLN A 87 -3.68 6.35 -4.74
N GLY A 88 -3.20 7.28 -5.59
CA GLY A 88 -2.34 6.96 -6.74
C GLY A 88 -2.64 7.71 -8.04
N SER A 89 -3.89 7.80 -8.52
CA SER A 89 -4.19 8.54 -9.76
C SER A 89 -4.67 9.97 -9.49
N PRO A 90 -4.43 10.90 -10.45
CA PRO A 90 -4.92 12.27 -10.33
C PRO A 90 -6.42 12.36 -10.08
N ILE A 91 -7.22 11.56 -10.79
CA ILE A 91 -8.67 11.59 -10.63
C ILE A 91 -9.11 11.08 -9.23
N SER A 92 -8.41 10.11 -8.66
CA SER A 92 -8.68 9.67 -7.29
C SER A 92 -8.40 10.77 -6.28
N ALA A 93 -7.26 11.46 -6.40
CA ALA A 93 -6.90 12.55 -5.52
C ALA A 93 -7.88 13.75 -5.64
N ILE A 94 -8.22 14.17 -6.86
CA ILE A 94 -9.18 15.27 -7.12
C ILE A 94 -10.57 14.94 -6.56
N THR A 95 -11.01 13.69 -6.68
CA THR A 95 -12.30 13.23 -6.17
C THR A 95 -12.22 12.68 -4.74
N LYS A 96 -11.05 12.80 -4.09
CA LYS A 96 -10.78 12.31 -2.74
C LYS A 96 -11.19 10.85 -2.53
N GLY A 97 -10.91 10.00 -3.54
CA GLY A 97 -11.24 8.58 -3.53
C GLY A 97 -12.64 8.22 -4.05
N ARG A 98 -13.56 9.19 -4.26
CA ARG A 98 -14.91 8.93 -4.75
C ARG A 98 -14.92 8.15 -6.07
N SER A 99 -14.02 8.47 -6.99
CA SER A 99 -13.90 7.76 -8.27
C SER A 99 -13.63 6.26 -8.10
N GLN A 100 -12.93 5.86 -7.04
CA GLN A 100 -12.66 4.45 -6.75
C GLN A 100 -13.92 3.73 -6.25
N ILE A 101 -14.73 4.38 -5.41
CA ILE A 101 -16.04 3.84 -5.01
C ILE A 101 -16.96 3.67 -6.23
N ASP A 102 -16.98 4.64 -7.16
CA ASP A 102 -17.78 4.52 -8.38
C ASP A 102 -17.34 3.32 -9.25
N LEU A 103 -16.03 3.05 -9.35
CA LEU A 103 -15.50 1.89 -10.07
C LEU A 103 -15.78 0.57 -9.33
N MET A 104 -15.62 0.53 -8.00
CA MET A 104 -15.94 -0.64 -7.18
C MET A 104 -17.45 -0.98 -7.23
N ASN A 105 -18.32 0.02 -7.35
CA ASN A 105 -19.75 -0.19 -7.58
C ASN A 105 -20.05 -0.94 -8.90
N ILE A 106 -19.15 -0.90 -9.89
CA ILE A 106 -19.30 -1.70 -11.11
C ILE A 106 -18.70 -3.10 -10.92
N ILE A 107 -17.57 -3.22 -10.22
CA ILE A 107 -16.89 -4.49 -9.96
C ILE A 107 -17.72 -5.38 -9.02
N GLN A 108 -18.38 -4.80 -8.02
CA GLN A 108 -19.17 -5.50 -6.99
C GLN A 108 -18.33 -6.58 -6.27
N PRO A 109 -17.29 -6.20 -5.49
CA PRO A 109 -16.65 -7.16 -4.61
C PRO A 109 -17.62 -7.65 -3.53
N ASP A 110 -17.46 -8.89 -3.08
CA ASP A 110 -18.26 -9.44 -1.98
C ASP A 110 -17.89 -8.81 -0.62
N ALA A 111 -16.66 -8.30 -0.48
CA ALA A 111 -16.23 -7.45 0.61
C ALA A 111 -14.96 -6.65 0.25
N MET A 112 -14.80 -5.48 0.89
CA MET A 112 -13.60 -4.66 0.91
C MET A 112 -13.22 -4.35 2.35
N VAL A 113 -11.93 -4.42 2.71
CA VAL A 113 -11.42 -3.87 3.97
C VAL A 113 -10.84 -2.48 3.74
N LEU A 114 -10.84 -1.63 4.77
CA LEU A 114 -10.21 -0.32 4.72
C LEU A 114 -8.72 -0.44 5.03
N GLY A 115 -7.87 0.02 4.10
CA GLY A 115 -6.45 0.24 4.34
C GLY A 115 -6.19 1.64 4.93
N ASN A 116 -4.93 2.03 4.99
CA ASN A 116 -4.56 3.36 5.48
C ASN A 116 -4.85 4.47 4.45
N HIS A 117 -4.70 4.19 3.16
CA HIS A 117 -4.89 5.20 2.13
C HIS A 117 -6.35 5.57 1.86
N GLU A 118 -7.32 4.81 2.33
CA GLU A 118 -8.70 5.26 2.37
C GLU A 118 -8.88 6.50 3.27
N PHE A 119 -8.01 6.70 4.26
CA PHE A 119 -8.06 7.82 5.22
C PHE A 119 -7.23 9.05 4.80
N ASP A 120 -6.54 9.05 3.68
CA ASP A 120 -5.69 10.16 3.21
C ASP A 120 -6.46 11.49 3.11
N TYR A 121 -7.74 11.43 2.78
CA TYR A 121 -8.61 12.60 2.63
C TYR A 121 -9.53 12.84 3.84
N GLY A 122 -9.27 12.15 4.95
CA GLY A 122 -9.99 12.30 6.22
C GLY A 122 -11.17 11.33 6.38
N SER A 123 -11.38 10.91 7.63
CA SER A 123 -12.40 9.94 8.02
C SER A 123 -13.82 10.38 7.66
N ARG A 124 -14.13 11.68 7.73
CA ARG A 124 -15.47 12.20 7.36
C ARG A 124 -15.72 12.13 5.86
N SER A 125 -14.73 12.49 5.04
CA SER A 125 -14.81 12.38 3.58
C SER A 125 -14.97 10.92 3.17
N LEU A 126 -14.22 10.01 3.81
CA LEU A 126 -14.37 8.57 3.59
C LEU A 126 -15.78 8.09 3.88
N LEU A 127 -16.37 8.44 5.03
CA LEU A 127 -17.76 8.06 5.36
C LEU A 127 -18.79 8.56 4.34
N GLU A 128 -18.62 9.80 3.86
CA GLU A 128 -19.46 10.35 2.81
C GLU A 128 -19.37 9.48 1.54
N HIS A 129 -18.16 9.13 1.11
CA HIS A 129 -17.97 8.30 -0.07
C HIS A 129 -18.50 6.88 0.11
N LEU A 130 -18.29 6.27 1.29
CA LEU A 130 -18.80 4.94 1.62
C LEU A 130 -20.34 4.88 1.66
N SER A 131 -21.03 6.01 1.90
CA SER A 131 -22.50 6.08 1.82
C SER A 131 -23.04 5.81 0.41
N HIS A 132 -22.17 5.92 -0.61
CA HIS A 132 -22.48 5.61 -2.01
C HIS A 132 -21.99 4.23 -2.46
N ALA A 133 -21.32 3.48 -1.59
CA ALA A 133 -20.89 2.12 -1.90
C ALA A 133 -22.10 1.18 -1.94
N THR A 134 -22.18 0.36 -2.99
CA THR A 134 -23.23 -0.66 -3.17
C THR A 134 -22.70 -2.07 -2.91
N PHE A 135 -21.53 -2.17 -2.33
CA PHE A 135 -20.83 -3.38 -1.92
C PHE A 135 -20.45 -3.30 -0.44
N PRO A 136 -20.27 -4.43 0.24
CA PRO A 136 -19.92 -4.44 1.66
C PRO A 136 -18.50 -3.93 1.90
N VAL A 137 -18.35 -3.03 2.91
CA VAL A 137 -17.06 -2.61 3.45
C VAL A 137 -16.99 -3.00 4.92
N VAL A 138 -15.91 -3.65 5.33
CA VAL A 138 -15.77 -4.24 6.67
C VAL A 138 -14.47 -3.79 7.37
N SER A 139 -14.56 -3.48 8.67
CA SER A 139 -13.39 -3.34 9.55
C SER A 139 -13.82 -3.44 11.01
N SER A 140 -13.31 -4.42 11.74
CA SER A 140 -13.68 -4.69 13.13
C SER A 140 -12.98 -3.80 14.14
N ASN A 141 -11.79 -3.33 13.82
CA ASN A 141 -10.93 -2.61 14.75
C ASN A 141 -11.00 -1.08 14.63
N LEU A 142 -12.01 -0.55 13.91
CA LEU A 142 -12.24 0.89 13.75
C LEU A 142 -13.50 1.33 14.50
N TRP A 143 -13.35 2.15 15.54
CA TRP A 143 -14.44 2.74 16.30
C TRP A 143 -14.56 4.22 16.01
N ASP A 144 -15.74 4.69 15.66
CA ASP A 144 -16.04 6.11 15.49
C ASP A 144 -16.45 6.73 16.83
N LYS A 145 -15.55 7.55 17.39
CA LYS A 145 -15.78 8.24 18.67
C LYS A 145 -16.92 9.25 18.58
N SER A 146 -17.11 9.88 17.42
CA SER A 146 -18.12 10.92 17.24
C SER A 146 -19.54 10.35 17.18
N ARG A 147 -19.68 9.14 16.64
CA ARG A 147 -20.95 8.42 16.50
C ARG A 147 -21.17 7.33 17.57
N ALA A 148 -20.15 7.08 18.42
CA ALA A 148 -20.15 6.04 19.46
C ALA A 148 -20.55 4.65 18.92
N LYS A 149 -20.00 4.26 17.74
CA LYS A 149 -20.28 2.97 17.09
C LYS A 149 -19.12 2.51 16.21
N GLN A 150 -19.20 1.29 15.71
CA GLN A 150 -18.29 0.81 14.67
C GLN A 150 -18.28 1.78 13.47
N TYR A 151 -17.07 2.05 12.94
CA TYR A 151 -16.89 2.97 11.81
C TYR A 151 -17.59 2.45 10.55
N VAL A 152 -17.41 1.16 10.27
CA VAL A 152 -18.11 0.35 9.27
C VAL A 152 -18.51 -0.99 9.91
N PRO A 153 -19.37 -1.83 9.29
CA PRO A 153 -19.64 -3.18 9.79
C PRO A 153 -18.36 -3.96 10.10
N PRO A 154 -18.27 -4.63 11.27
CA PRO A 154 -17.05 -5.35 11.66
C PRO A 154 -16.78 -6.59 10.81
N ALA A 155 -17.84 -7.27 10.42
CA ALA A 155 -17.82 -8.53 9.68
C ALA A 155 -19.15 -8.73 8.96
N ILE A 156 -19.16 -9.65 7.99
CA ILE A 156 -20.36 -10.11 7.28
C ILE A 156 -20.34 -11.63 7.13
N VAL A 157 -21.51 -12.21 6.85
CA VAL A 157 -21.65 -13.61 6.45
C VAL A 157 -22.15 -13.66 5.01
N ARG A 158 -21.32 -14.19 4.10
CA ARG A 158 -21.71 -14.50 2.73
C ARG A 158 -22.32 -15.89 2.68
N ARG A 159 -23.60 -15.97 2.33
CA ARG A 159 -24.34 -17.23 2.29
C ARG A 159 -24.37 -17.78 0.87
N PHE A 160 -23.82 -18.99 0.69
CA PHE A 160 -24.03 -19.82 -0.46
C PHE A 160 -25.10 -20.90 -0.09
N LYS A 161 -25.65 -21.59 -1.07
CA LYS A 161 -26.69 -22.60 -0.81
C LYS A 161 -26.23 -23.70 0.17
N GLU A 162 -24.95 -24.11 0.02
CA GLU A 162 -24.37 -25.25 0.74
C GLU A 162 -23.40 -24.83 1.85
N MET A 163 -23.09 -23.54 1.98
CA MET A 163 -22.00 -23.08 2.86
C MET A 163 -22.18 -21.61 3.27
N ASN A 164 -21.80 -21.28 4.49
CA ASN A 164 -21.70 -19.92 5.02
C ASN A 164 -20.23 -19.53 5.17
N VAL A 165 -19.82 -18.40 4.58
CA VAL A 165 -18.49 -17.83 4.71
C VAL A 165 -18.54 -16.57 5.58
N GLY A 166 -17.88 -16.61 6.74
CA GLY A 166 -17.67 -15.43 7.59
C GLY A 166 -16.49 -14.62 7.11
N ILE A 167 -16.68 -13.32 6.90
CA ILE A 167 -15.64 -12.41 6.45
C ILE A 167 -15.46 -11.34 7.52
N LEU A 168 -14.28 -11.34 8.16
CA LEU A 168 -13.87 -10.39 9.20
C LEU A 168 -12.88 -9.38 8.59
N GLY A 169 -13.15 -8.06 8.70
CA GLY A 169 -12.23 -7.01 8.26
C GLY A 169 -11.28 -6.56 9.35
N LEU A 170 -9.99 -6.38 9.04
CA LEU A 170 -8.98 -5.81 9.94
C LEU A 170 -8.15 -4.74 9.22
N SER A 171 -8.30 -3.48 9.62
CA SER A 171 -7.47 -2.35 9.19
C SER A 171 -6.14 -2.32 9.94
N PRO A 172 -5.12 -1.55 9.46
CA PRO A 172 -3.81 -1.48 10.10
C PRO A 172 -3.92 -1.13 11.59
N PRO A 173 -3.30 -1.90 12.50
CA PRO A 173 -3.39 -1.63 13.93
C PRO A 173 -2.66 -0.34 14.36
N ASP A 174 -1.70 0.08 13.57
CA ASP A 174 -0.87 1.28 13.73
C ASP A 174 -1.29 2.42 12.78
N LEU A 175 -2.57 2.48 12.39
CA LEU A 175 -3.14 3.47 11.46
C LEU A 175 -2.75 4.92 11.82
N GLU A 176 -2.68 5.24 13.12
CA GLU A 176 -2.28 6.57 13.60
C GLU A 176 -0.84 6.96 13.20
N SER A 177 0.02 6.00 12.89
CA SER A 177 1.38 6.23 12.41
C SER A 177 1.51 6.23 10.88
N LEU A 178 0.46 5.84 10.18
CA LEU A 178 0.45 5.67 8.71
C LEU A 178 -0.23 6.84 7.98
N VAL A 179 -0.96 7.67 8.69
CA VAL A 179 -1.71 8.80 8.13
C VAL A 179 -1.45 10.10 8.90
N VAL A 180 -1.88 11.22 8.35
CA VAL A 180 -1.91 12.49 9.09
C VAL A 180 -2.93 12.36 10.22
N ARG A 181 -2.52 12.58 11.48
CA ARG A 181 -3.36 12.34 12.67
C ARG A 181 -4.70 13.07 12.63
N ASP A 182 -4.72 14.28 12.09
CA ASP A 182 -5.97 15.05 11.95
C ASP A 182 -6.99 14.38 11.02
N SER A 183 -6.53 13.57 10.08
CA SER A 183 -7.39 12.81 9.16
C SER A 183 -8.26 11.77 9.88
N ILE A 184 -7.80 11.29 11.05
CA ILE A 184 -8.43 10.19 11.80
C ILE A 184 -8.70 10.53 13.26
N ARG A 185 -8.73 11.81 13.64
CA ARG A 185 -8.95 12.22 15.05
C ARG A 185 -10.23 11.67 15.68
N ASP A 186 -11.25 11.39 14.85
CA ASP A 186 -12.53 10.81 15.28
C ASP A 186 -12.49 9.29 15.36
N ILE A 187 -11.39 8.63 14.96
CA ILE A 187 -11.22 7.18 15.00
C ILE A 187 -10.50 6.75 16.27
N GLN A 188 -10.91 5.62 16.81
CA GLN A 188 -10.21 4.88 17.84
C GLN A 188 -9.90 3.47 17.34
N MET A 189 -8.64 3.07 17.45
CA MET A 189 -8.23 1.71 17.14
C MET A 189 -8.62 0.77 18.29
N LEU A 190 -9.37 -0.28 17.97
CA LEU A 190 -9.70 -1.33 18.94
C LEU A 190 -8.64 -2.44 18.91
N PRO A 191 -8.37 -3.10 20.05
CA PRO A 191 -7.39 -4.20 20.11
C PRO A 191 -7.80 -5.36 19.21
N ILE A 192 -6.89 -5.80 18.35
CA ILE A 192 -7.11 -6.89 17.36
C ILE A 192 -7.62 -8.17 18.02
N ASP A 193 -6.98 -8.62 19.09
CA ASP A 193 -7.36 -9.85 19.79
C ASP A 193 -8.81 -9.82 20.26
N SER A 194 -9.27 -8.68 20.80
CA SER A 194 -10.62 -8.51 21.32
C SER A 194 -11.68 -8.59 20.20
N VAL A 195 -11.44 -7.90 19.08
CA VAL A 195 -12.40 -7.89 17.98
C VAL A 195 -12.47 -9.23 17.25
N VAL A 196 -11.36 -9.94 17.15
CA VAL A 196 -11.31 -11.29 16.57
C VAL A 196 -12.08 -12.29 17.44
N VAL A 197 -11.90 -12.27 18.77
CA VAL A 197 -12.65 -13.15 19.69
C VAL A 197 -14.15 -12.90 19.57
N ILE A 198 -14.57 -11.64 19.52
CA ILE A 198 -16.00 -11.27 19.36
C ILE A 198 -16.55 -11.81 18.03
N ALA A 199 -15.80 -11.61 16.92
CA ALA A 199 -16.22 -12.07 15.60
C ALA A 199 -16.33 -13.60 15.52
N LEU A 200 -15.34 -14.33 16.06
CA LEU A 200 -15.38 -15.80 16.12
C LEU A 200 -16.58 -16.34 16.92
N ALA A 201 -16.90 -15.69 18.04
CA ALA A 201 -18.08 -16.04 18.82
C ALA A 201 -19.39 -15.80 18.05
N GLN A 202 -19.46 -14.73 17.25
CA GLN A 202 -20.61 -14.45 16.39
C GLN A 202 -20.70 -15.44 15.23
N PHE A 203 -19.59 -15.72 14.54
CA PHE A 203 -19.55 -16.69 13.43
C PHE A 203 -19.98 -18.09 13.85
N LYS A 204 -19.62 -18.50 15.08
CA LYS A 204 -20.11 -19.76 15.64
C LYS A 204 -21.64 -19.78 15.79
N LYS A 205 -22.28 -18.66 16.22
CA LYS A 205 -23.74 -18.54 16.31
C LYS A 205 -24.41 -18.55 14.94
N ASP A 206 -23.72 -17.97 13.93
CA ASP A 206 -24.23 -17.86 12.56
C ASP A 206 -23.96 -19.14 11.72
N SER A 207 -23.41 -20.20 12.33
CA SER A 207 -23.07 -21.47 11.69
C SER A 207 -22.20 -21.25 10.45
N VAL A 208 -21.08 -20.55 10.62
CA VAL A 208 -20.10 -20.28 9.59
C VAL A 208 -19.21 -21.50 9.39
N ASP A 209 -19.08 -21.96 8.14
CA ASP A 209 -18.30 -23.14 7.73
C ASP A 209 -16.85 -22.78 7.36
N LEU A 210 -16.61 -21.55 6.90
CA LEU A 210 -15.29 -21.04 6.50
C LEU A 210 -15.09 -19.63 7.04
N ILE A 211 -13.99 -19.40 7.76
CA ILE A 211 -13.65 -18.09 8.32
C ILE A 211 -12.54 -17.46 7.49
N VAL A 212 -12.85 -16.33 6.84
CA VAL A 212 -11.93 -15.52 6.06
C VAL A 212 -11.66 -14.21 6.80
N VAL A 213 -10.39 -13.91 7.06
CA VAL A 213 -9.96 -12.57 7.49
C VAL A 213 -9.54 -11.79 6.26
N LEU A 214 -10.18 -10.65 6.02
CA LEU A 214 -9.76 -9.68 5.02
C LEU A 214 -8.92 -8.61 5.74
N SER A 215 -7.61 -8.66 5.54
CA SER A 215 -6.63 -7.95 6.35
C SER A 215 -5.88 -6.89 5.55
N HIS A 216 -5.68 -5.73 6.18
CA HIS A 216 -4.74 -4.72 5.68
C HIS A 216 -3.64 -4.43 6.70
N MET A 217 -3.15 -5.48 7.40
CA MET A 217 -2.18 -5.32 8.49
C MET A 217 -0.73 -5.61 8.09
N GLY A 218 -0.51 -6.11 6.88
CA GLY A 218 0.78 -6.60 6.40
C GLY A 218 1.09 -8.04 6.81
N SER A 219 1.82 -8.75 5.96
CA SER A 219 2.05 -10.20 6.04
C SER A 219 2.64 -10.67 7.37
N ASN A 220 3.51 -9.87 8.01
CA ASN A 220 4.09 -10.21 9.32
C ASN A 220 3.03 -10.22 10.44
N ASN A 221 2.06 -9.30 10.42
CA ASN A 221 0.96 -9.29 11.37
C ASN A 221 -0.04 -10.42 11.08
N ASP A 222 -0.26 -10.73 9.80
CA ASP A 222 -1.12 -11.83 9.38
C ASP A 222 -0.57 -13.18 9.87
N GLU A 223 0.75 -13.39 9.79
CA GLU A 223 1.39 -14.59 10.34
C GLU A 223 1.26 -14.69 11.88
N ARG A 224 1.36 -13.54 12.60
CA ARG A 224 1.15 -13.52 14.06
C ARG A 224 -0.31 -13.81 14.41
N LEU A 225 -1.24 -13.24 13.64
CA LEU A 225 -2.68 -13.47 13.80
C LEU A 225 -3.02 -14.96 13.62
N ALA A 226 -2.52 -15.58 12.54
CA ALA A 226 -2.73 -17.01 12.27
C ALA A 226 -2.20 -17.92 13.38
N LYS A 227 -1.03 -17.59 13.95
CA LYS A 227 -0.47 -18.32 15.12
C LYS A 227 -1.32 -18.15 16.37
N ARG A 228 -1.88 -16.94 16.56
CA ARG A 228 -2.67 -16.59 17.74
C ARG A 228 -4.07 -17.18 17.71
N PHE A 229 -4.67 -17.28 16.51
CA PHE A 229 -6.04 -17.76 16.30
C PHE A 229 -6.08 -18.93 15.30
N PRO A 230 -5.74 -20.16 15.76
CA PRO A 230 -5.66 -21.32 14.86
C PRO A 230 -6.99 -21.77 14.25
N SER A 231 -8.13 -21.18 14.64
CA SER A 231 -9.45 -21.41 14.06
C SER A 231 -9.71 -20.64 12.78
N LEU A 232 -8.84 -19.69 12.40
CA LEU A 232 -8.92 -18.99 11.13
C LEU A 232 -8.53 -19.91 9.98
N ASP A 233 -9.26 -19.85 8.87
CA ASP A 233 -9.01 -20.71 7.70
C ASP A 233 -8.19 -20.01 6.63
N VAL A 234 -8.55 -18.78 6.28
CA VAL A 234 -7.90 -17.99 5.24
C VAL A 234 -7.69 -16.55 5.71
N ILE A 235 -6.51 -16.00 5.43
CA ILE A 235 -6.23 -14.56 5.55
C ILE A 235 -5.89 -14.04 4.15
N VAL A 236 -6.69 -13.10 3.66
CA VAL A 236 -6.42 -12.33 2.44
C VAL A 236 -5.81 -11.01 2.88
N GLY A 237 -4.50 -10.85 2.66
CA GLY A 237 -3.70 -9.74 3.18
C GLY A 237 -3.54 -8.59 2.20
N GLY A 238 -3.00 -7.46 2.71
CA GLY A 238 -2.61 -6.25 2.01
C GLY A 238 -1.52 -5.48 2.76
N HIS A 239 -1.28 -4.22 2.39
CA HIS A 239 -0.44 -3.22 3.04
C HIS A 239 1.06 -3.26 2.69
N ASP A 240 1.73 -4.38 2.79
CA ASP A 240 3.19 -4.47 2.55
C ASP A 240 3.56 -4.81 1.09
N HIS A 241 2.57 -4.79 0.18
CA HIS A 241 2.74 -4.98 -1.26
C HIS A 241 3.43 -6.31 -1.63
N ARG A 242 3.38 -7.31 -0.76
CA ARG A 242 4.10 -8.57 -0.93
C ARG A 242 3.34 -9.51 -1.88
N PRO A 243 3.91 -9.92 -3.03
CA PRO A 243 3.27 -10.94 -3.87
C PRO A 243 3.54 -12.34 -3.29
N ILE A 244 2.55 -12.93 -2.62
CA ILE A 244 2.63 -14.32 -2.11
C ILE A 244 2.23 -15.26 -3.23
N ARG A 245 3.22 -15.76 -4.00
CA ARG A 245 3.00 -16.56 -5.20
C ARG A 245 2.39 -17.93 -4.94
N THR A 246 2.66 -18.48 -3.76
CA THR A 246 2.08 -19.74 -3.26
C THR A 246 1.56 -19.44 -1.86
N PRO A 247 0.33 -19.84 -1.51
CA PRO A 247 -0.24 -19.57 -0.19
C PRO A 247 0.73 -19.97 0.92
N LEU A 248 0.98 -19.03 1.83
CA LEU A 248 1.77 -19.29 3.02
C LEU A 248 0.88 -20.01 4.04
N ARG A 249 1.32 -21.18 4.52
CA ARG A 249 0.57 -21.95 5.52
C ARG A 249 1.14 -21.75 6.91
N VAL A 250 0.31 -21.30 7.84
CA VAL A 250 0.63 -21.16 9.26
C VAL A 250 -0.38 -22.00 10.07
N GLY A 251 0.06 -23.14 10.57
CA GLY A 251 -0.84 -24.14 11.14
C GLY A 251 -1.84 -24.64 10.09
N ARG A 252 -3.14 -24.42 10.29
CA ARG A 252 -4.19 -24.70 9.28
C ARG A 252 -4.54 -23.49 8.42
N THR A 253 -4.16 -22.28 8.85
CA THR A 253 -4.51 -21.04 8.17
C THR A 253 -3.68 -20.84 6.91
N LEU A 254 -4.35 -20.45 5.82
CA LEU A 254 -3.74 -20.05 4.55
C LEU A 254 -3.65 -18.54 4.47
N ILE A 255 -2.48 -17.99 4.17
CA ILE A 255 -2.28 -16.56 3.96
C ILE A 255 -1.95 -16.31 2.49
N VAL A 256 -2.68 -15.39 1.87
CA VAL A 256 -2.52 -14.97 0.47
C VAL A 256 -2.49 -13.46 0.35
N GLN A 257 -1.73 -12.94 -0.63
CA GLN A 257 -1.64 -11.51 -0.93
C GLN A 257 -1.20 -11.31 -2.38
N ALA A 258 -1.81 -10.36 -3.10
CA ALA A 258 -1.64 -10.21 -4.54
C ALA A 258 -0.58 -9.19 -4.97
N GLY A 259 0.22 -8.68 -4.04
CA GLY A 259 1.19 -7.62 -4.33
C GLY A 259 0.53 -6.25 -4.40
N SER A 260 0.72 -5.48 -5.48
CA SER A 260 0.18 -4.12 -5.58
C SER A 260 -0.03 -3.67 -7.02
N TYR A 261 -0.65 -2.48 -7.16
CA TYR A 261 -0.85 -1.75 -8.42
C TYR A 261 -1.58 -2.55 -9.50
N GLY A 262 -2.40 -3.51 -9.11
CA GLY A 262 -3.11 -4.36 -10.05
C GLY A 262 -2.20 -5.20 -10.96
N ARG A 263 -0.98 -5.54 -10.49
CA ARG A 263 -0.11 -6.43 -11.25
C ARG A 263 -0.65 -7.86 -11.30
N TYR A 264 -1.18 -8.32 -10.18
CA TYR A 264 -1.70 -9.67 -10.04
C TYR A 264 -3.15 -9.66 -9.53
N LEU A 265 -3.92 -10.63 -10.00
CA LEU A 265 -5.13 -11.12 -9.35
C LEU A 265 -4.77 -12.41 -8.63
N GLY A 266 -5.01 -12.47 -7.33
CA GLY A 266 -4.88 -13.71 -6.57
C GLY A 266 -6.08 -14.61 -6.84
N LYS A 267 -5.82 -15.91 -7.08
CA LYS A 267 -6.83 -16.96 -7.24
C LYS A 267 -6.52 -18.09 -6.27
N LEU A 268 -7.44 -18.35 -5.35
CA LEU A 268 -7.33 -19.44 -4.39
C LEU A 268 -8.56 -20.35 -4.55
N ASP A 269 -8.35 -21.54 -5.11
CA ASP A 269 -9.36 -22.57 -5.20
C ASP A 269 -9.33 -23.40 -3.93
N LEU A 270 -10.46 -23.52 -3.28
CA LEU A 270 -10.67 -24.25 -2.04
C LEU A 270 -11.68 -25.36 -2.23
N VAL A 271 -11.53 -26.43 -1.48
CA VAL A 271 -12.59 -27.38 -1.15
C VAL A 271 -12.82 -27.31 0.36
N VAL A 272 -14.00 -26.90 0.76
CA VAL A 272 -14.38 -26.71 2.16
C VAL A 272 -15.11 -27.95 2.66
N ASP A 273 -14.69 -28.51 3.80
CA ASP A 273 -15.39 -29.56 4.53
C ASP A 273 -16.39 -28.88 5.51
N THR A 274 -17.64 -28.77 5.10
CA THR A 274 -18.71 -28.10 5.89
C THR A 274 -19.11 -28.84 7.18
N ARG A 275 -18.68 -30.10 7.36
CA ARG A 275 -18.87 -30.84 8.63
C ARG A 275 -17.69 -30.68 9.57
N GLY A 276 -16.53 -30.39 9.03
CA GLY A 276 -15.29 -30.20 9.79
C GLY A 276 -14.89 -28.73 9.96
N ASP A 277 -15.69 -27.78 9.43
CA ASP A 277 -15.47 -26.34 9.43
C ASP A 277 -14.00 -26.02 9.09
N SER A 278 -13.57 -26.50 7.91
CA SER A 278 -12.14 -26.39 7.54
C SER A 278 -11.90 -26.53 6.04
N VAL A 279 -10.73 -26.04 5.61
CA VAL A 279 -10.24 -26.26 4.24
C VAL A 279 -9.69 -27.67 4.12
N PHE A 280 -10.36 -28.52 3.30
CA PHE A 280 -9.94 -29.88 3.01
C PHE A 280 -8.74 -29.91 2.06
N CYS A 281 -8.80 -29.17 0.94
CA CYS A 281 -7.67 -28.99 0.03
C CYS A 281 -7.74 -27.62 -0.65
N TYR A 282 -6.60 -27.18 -1.18
CA TYR A 282 -6.50 -25.88 -1.83
C TYR A 282 -5.47 -25.88 -2.96
N ASN A 283 -5.65 -24.93 -3.88
CA ASN A 283 -4.66 -24.53 -4.88
C ASN A 283 -4.68 -23.01 -5.03
N GLY A 284 -3.53 -22.36 -4.85
CA GLY A 284 -3.44 -20.90 -4.91
C GLY A 284 -2.34 -20.42 -5.85
N GLN A 285 -2.62 -19.37 -6.60
CA GLN A 285 -1.69 -18.76 -7.55
C GLN A 285 -1.95 -17.27 -7.73
N LEU A 286 -0.93 -16.55 -8.17
CA LEU A 286 -1.05 -15.18 -8.66
C LEU A 286 -1.11 -15.20 -10.20
N ILE A 287 -2.14 -14.58 -10.75
CA ILE A 287 -2.36 -14.41 -12.18
C ILE A 287 -1.89 -13.01 -12.56
N GLU A 288 -0.83 -12.89 -13.36
CA GLU A 288 -0.40 -11.60 -13.87
C GLU A 288 -1.48 -11.04 -14.80
N MET A 289 -2.01 -9.85 -14.49
CA MET A 289 -3.14 -9.26 -15.21
C MET A 289 -2.68 -8.65 -16.54
N ARG A 290 -2.30 -9.49 -17.50
CA ARG A 290 -1.91 -9.06 -18.85
C ARG A 290 -3.14 -8.63 -19.65
N VAL A 291 -3.06 -7.45 -20.26
CA VAL A 291 -4.14 -6.90 -21.07
C VAL A 291 -4.39 -7.77 -22.34
N SER A 292 -3.32 -8.40 -22.88
CA SER A 292 -3.41 -9.28 -24.03
C SER A 292 -4.19 -10.57 -23.79
N ASP A 293 -4.30 -11.02 -22.54
CA ASP A 293 -4.79 -12.37 -22.20
C ASP A 293 -6.28 -12.39 -21.82
N ILE A 294 -6.91 -11.20 -21.82
CA ILE A 294 -8.31 -11.03 -21.47
C ILE A 294 -8.95 -9.88 -22.26
N THR A 295 -10.25 -9.96 -22.50
CA THR A 295 -11.02 -8.81 -22.99
C THR A 295 -11.35 -7.91 -21.80
N PRO A 296 -10.85 -6.65 -21.75
CA PRO A 296 -11.22 -5.71 -20.70
C PRO A 296 -12.73 -5.45 -20.71
N ASP A 297 -13.31 -5.26 -19.52
CA ASP A 297 -14.74 -4.95 -19.43
C ASP A 297 -15.06 -3.60 -20.07
N PRO A 298 -15.98 -3.54 -21.05
CA PRO A 298 -16.25 -2.32 -21.82
C PRO A 298 -16.94 -1.23 -21.01
N ILE A 299 -17.72 -1.57 -19.98
CA ILE A 299 -18.42 -0.61 -19.14
C ILE A 299 -17.41 0.11 -18.26
N VAL A 300 -16.52 -0.66 -17.62
CA VAL A 300 -15.44 -0.10 -16.79
C VAL A 300 -14.45 0.67 -17.66
N LEU A 301 -14.10 0.17 -18.86
CA LEU A 301 -13.20 0.88 -19.76
C LEU A 301 -13.73 2.27 -20.08
N LYS A 302 -15.00 2.37 -20.48
CA LYS A 302 -15.67 3.65 -20.75
C LYS A 302 -15.69 4.55 -19.50
N LYS A 303 -16.00 3.99 -18.33
CA LYS A 303 -16.01 4.76 -17.08
C LYS A 303 -14.64 5.31 -16.72
N VAL A 304 -13.59 4.50 -16.87
CA VAL A 304 -12.19 4.95 -16.66
C VAL A 304 -11.82 6.06 -17.64
N GLU A 305 -12.17 5.92 -18.93
CA GLU A 305 -11.93 6.97 -19.93
C GLU A 305 -12.66 8.28 -19.58
N GLU A 306 -13.91 8.22 -19.14
CA GLU A 306 -14.67 9.39 -18.68
C GLU A 306 -13.99 10.07 -17.49
N LEU A 307 -13.53 9.28 -16.51
CA LEU A 307 -12.85 9.78 -15.33
C LEU A 307 -11.50 10.41 -15.66
N GLU A 308 -10.68 9.74 -16.47
CA GLU A 308 -9.38 10.26 -16.93
C GLU A 308 -9.54 11.54 -17.78
N ASN A 309 -10.58 11.63 -18.61
CA ASN A 309 -10.87 12.83 -19.41
C ASN A 309 -11.29 14.04 -18.55
N ARG A 310 -11.84 13.84 -17.35
CA ARG A 310 -12.17 14.93 -16.42
C ARG A 310 -10.95 15.65 -15.88
N THR A 311 -9.82 14.95 -15.74
CA THR A 311 -8.54 15.57 -15.37
C THR A 311 -7.84 16.24 -16.55
N GLY A 312 -8.23 15.89 -17.75
CA GLY A 312 -8.13 16.56 -19.01
C GLY A 312 -6.75 17.06 -19.43
N LYS A 313 -6.78 18.27 -19.99
CA LYS A 313 -5.65 18.94 -20.66
C LYS A 313 -4.52 19.26 -19.66
N GLU A 314 -4.86 19.63 -18.42
CA GLU A 314 -3.88 19.99 -17.39
C GLU A 314 -2.93 18.84 -17.06
N MET A 315 -3.45 17.62 -16.90
CA MET A 315 -2.61 16.47 -16.55
C MET A 315 -1.65 16.05 -17.67
N ARG A 316 -1.97 16.39 -18.92
CA ARG A 316 -1.11 16.13 -20.08
C ARG A 316 -0.14 17.26 -20.39
N GLU A 317 -0.23 18.39 -19.68
CA GLU A 317 0.70 19.50 -19.85
C GLU A 317 2.14 19.04 -19.56
N VAL A 318 3.02 19.22 -20.55
CA VAL A 318 4.47 18.97 -20.37
C VAL A 318 5.07 20.16 -19.65
N ILE A 319 5.65 19.91 -18.48
CA ILE A 319 6.21 20.95 -17.60
C ILE A 319 7.73 21.00 -17.63
N GLY A 320 8.39 19.99 -18.20
CA GLY A 320 9.84 19.91 -18.33
C GLY A 320 10.30 18.61 -18.97
N GLU A 321 11.59 18.36 -18.95
CA GLU A 321 12.24 17.18 -19.50
C GLU A 321 13.15 16.53 -18.44
N LEU A 322 13.07 15.21 -18.33
CA LEU A 322 13.94 14.39 -17.49
C LEU A 322 15.11 13.86 -18.31
N ALA A 323 16.33 14.28 -18.00
CA ALA A 323 17.54 13.89 -18.73
C ALA A 323 17.96 12.43 -18.45
N THR A 324 17.75 11.96 -17.20
CA THR A 324 18.06 10.60 -16.76
C THR A 324 16.83 10.02 -16.04
N PRO A 325 16.54 8.71 -16.17
CA PRO A 325 15.37 8.15 -15.52
C PRO A 325 15.36 8.41 -14.02
N TRP A 326 14.22 8.78 -13.47
CA TRP A 326 13.99 8.79 -12.03
C TRP A 326 13.64 7.38 -11.54
N THR A 327 14.39 6.91 -10.57
CA THR A 327 14.17 5.60 -9.97
C THR A 327 14.16 5.72 -8.46
N THR A 328 13.17 5.06 -7.83
CA THR A 328 13.15 4.90 -6.38
C THR A 328 14.15 3.82 -5.97
N ALA A 329 14.65 3.88 -4.73
CA ALA A 329 15.57 2.86 -4.20
C ALA A 329 14.94 1.46 -4.07
N GLY A 330 13.63 1.36 -4.30
CA GLY A 330 12.82 0.17 -4.06
C GLY A 330 12.43 0.02 -2.59
N TYR A 331 11.25 -0.56 -2.38
CA TYR A 331 10.70 -0.76 -1.04
C TYR A 331 11.63 -1.63 -0.18
N GLY A 332 11.91 -1.20 1.04
CA GLY A 332 12.75 -1.94 2.00
C GLY A 332 14.27 -1.85 1.80
N LYS A 333 14.78 -1.00 0.90
CA LYS A 333 16.22 -0.79 0.73
C LYS A 333 16.67 0.50 1.42
N ARG A 334 17.78 0.42 2.16
CA ARG A 334 18.51 1.58 2.71
C ARG A 334 19.40 2.17 1.64
N ALA A 335 18.83 2.75 0.60
CA ALA A 335 19.61 3.31 -0.47
C ALA A 335 19.04 4.67 -0.87
N GLU A 336 19.93 5.56 -1.26
CA GLU A 336 19.56 6.79 -1.94
C GLU A 336 18.86 6.50 -3.26
N SER A 337 17.96 7.39 -3.64
CA SER A 337 17.41 7.44 -4.99
C SER A 337 17.59 8.83 -5.58
N ASN A 338 17.79 8.89 -6.89
CA ASN A 338 18.01 10.17 -7.56
C ASN A 338 16.77 11.09 -7.49
N ILE A 339 15.56 10.52 -7.58
CA ILE A 339 14.32 11.28 -7.39
C ILE A 339 14.17 11.77 -5.94
N GLY A 340 14.50 10.93 -4.95
CA GLY A 340 14.43 11.31 -3.55
C GLY A 340 15.42 12.40 -3.18
N ASN A 341 16.64 12.32 -3.70
CA ASN A 341 17.66 13.37 -3.57
C ASN A 341 17.15 14.68 -4.16
N TRP A 342 16.56 14.66 -5.38
CA TRP A 342 16.02 15.85 -6.02
C TRP A 342 14.87 16.45 -5.20
N GLN A 343 13.91 15.64 -4.72
CA GLN A 343 12.83 16.16 -3.89
C GLN A 343 13.33 16.77 -2.59
N ALA A 344 14.27 16.12 -1.88
CA ALA A 344 14.87 16.66 -0.68
C ALA A 344 15.61 18.00 -0.93
N ASP A 345 16.29 18.14 -2.09
CA ASP A 345 16.93 19.39 -2.50
C ASP A 345 15.92 20.50 -2.77
N VAL A 346 14.79 20.18 -3.40
CA VAL A 346 13.70 21.14 -3.62
C VAL A 346 13.11 21.59 -2.30
N ILE A 347 12.82 20.66 -1.37
CA ILE A 347 12.33 20.99 -0.03
C ILE A 347 13.27 21.96 0.67
N ARG A 348 14.57 21.61 0.72
CA ARG A 348 15.59 22.47 1.37
C ARG A 348 15.68 23.85 0.74
N SER A 349 15.68 23.93 -0.58
CA SER A 349 15.75 25.18 -1.32
C SER A 349 14.51 26.06 -1.10
N TYR A 350 13.32 25.47 -1.18
CA TYR A 350 12.05 26.16 -1.01
C TYR A 350 11.90 26.72 0.41
N THR A 351 12.21 25.92 1.43
CA THR A 351 12.11 26.31 2.84
C THR A 351 13.31 27.11 3.34
N LYS A 352 14.38 27.22 2.55
CA LYS A 352 15.66 27.86 2.93
C LYS A 352 16.28 27.27 4.20
N SER A 353 16.18 25.96 4.37
CA SER A 353 16.64 25.25 5.55
C SER A 353 18.11 24.83 5.44
N ASP A 354 18.80 24.62 6.57
CA ASP A 354 20.15 24.06 6.61
C ASP A 354 20.14 22.60 6.10
N ALA A 355 19.11 21.85 6.47
CA ALA A 355 18.91 20.47 6.03
C ALA A 355 17.45 20.16 5.74
N ALA A 356 17.19 19.12 4.93
CA ALA A 356 15.85 18.64 4.64
C ALA A 356 15.79 17.11 4.53
N PHE A 357 14.59 16.58 4.69
CA PHE A 357 14.27 15.15 4.60
C PHE A 357 13.00 14.91 3.78
N GLN A 358 13.07 13.94 2.87
CA GLN A 358 11.92 13.37 2.15
C GLN A 358 11.81 11.88 2.46
N ASN A 359 10.68 11.45 3.01
CA ASN A 359 10.43 10.04 3.28
C ASN A 359 10.25 9.24 1.98
N ALA A 360 10.82 8.05 1.92
CA ALA A 360 10.78 7.20 0.73
C ALA A 360 9.33 6.78 0.37
N GLY A 361 8.48 6.54 1.37
CA GLY A 361 7.06 6.22 1.18
C GLY A 361 6.25 7.35 0.50
N GLY A 362 6.73 8.60 0.56
CA GLY A 362 6.14 9.74 -0.14
C GLY A 362 6.37 9.75 -1.65
N ILE A 363 7.27 8.88 -2.17
CA ILE A 363 7.64 8.80 -3.59
C ILE A 363 7.05 7.52 -4.19
N ARG A 364 5.98 7.64 -4.97
CA ARG A 364 5.12 6.50 -5.32
C ARG A 364 5.38 5.90 -6.71
N ASP A 365 6.11 6.57 -7.59
CA ASP A 365 6.36 6.07 -8.95
C ASP A 365 7.76 6.41 -9.45
N ASN A 366 8.22 5.63 -10.43
CA ASN A 366 9.41 5.91 -11.24
C ASN A 366 9.00 6.67 -12.50
N LEU A 367 9.95 7.38 -13.13
CA LEU A 367 9.71 8.05 -14.39
C LEU A 367 10.87 7.79 -15.36
N LYS A 368 10.54 7.43 -16.61
CA LYS A 368 11.53 7.27 -17.68
C LYS A 368 12.07 8.63 -18.11
N ALA A 369 13.27 8.67 -18.65
CA ALA A 369 13.80 9.88 -19.31
C ALA A 369 12.86 10.33 -20.44
N GLY A 370 12.73 11.65 -20.62
CA GLY A 370 11.86 12.29 -21.58
C GLY A 370 10.95 13.35 -20.96
N PRO A 371 9.83 13.70 -21.62
CA PRO A 371 8.92 14.72 -21.13
C PRO A 371 8.33 14.38 -19.76
N ILE A 372 8.26 15.39 -18.88
CA ILE A 372 7.59 15.31 -17.57
C ILE A 372 6.26 16.03 -17.69
N THR A 373 5.17 15.39 -17.31
CA THR A 373 3.83 15.98 -17.29
C THR A 373 3.37 16.33 -15.89
N VAL A 374 2.36 17.18 -15.76
CA VAL A 374 1.66 17.42 -14.48
C VAL A 374 1.15 16.09 -13.90
N GLY A 375 0.55 15.25 -14.74
CA GLY A 375 0.04 13.93 -14.31
C GLY A 375 1.11 12.98 -13.79
N ASP A 376 2.37 13.09 -14.28
CA ASP A 376 3.48 12.33 -13.72
C ASP A 376 3.75 12.74 -12.26
N MET A 377 3.72 14.04 -11.97
CA MET A 377 3.92 14.53 -10.60
C MET A 377 2.79 14.14 -9.66
N TRP A 378 1.55 14.05 -10.16
CA TRP A 378 0.43 13.53 -9.38
C TRP A 378 0.58 12.04 -9.02
N ARG A 379 1.21 11.24 -9.89
CA ARG A 379 1.51 9.82 -9.58
C ARG A 379 2.70 9.67 -8.64
N ILE A 380 3.70 10.54 -8.76
CA ILE A 380 4.95 10.50 -7.98
C ILE A 380 4.72 11.02 -6.54
N ALA A 381 4.00 12.15 -6.38
CA ALA A 381 3.72 12.81 -5.11
C ALA A 381 2.21 13.03 -4.93
N PRO A 382 1.42 11.96 -4.71
CA PRO A 382 -0.05 12.02 -4.77
C PRO A 382 -0.71 12.57 -3.51
N PHE A 383 0.01 12.67 -2.39
CA PHE A 383 -0.58 12.92 -1.07
C PHE A 383 -0.99 14.38 -0.87
N GLY A 384 -0.34 15.33 -1.54
CA GLY A 384 -0.59 16.76 -1.33
C GLY A 384 -0.20 17.20 0.08
N ASN A 385 0.98 16.78 0.52
CA ASN A 385 1.55 17.25 1.77
C ASN A 385 1.94 18.73 1.69
N THR A 386 2.12 19.37 2.84
CA THR A 386 2.71 20.68 2.97
C THR A 386 4.07 20.58 3.63
N PHE A 387 4.94 21.59 3.48
CA PHE A 387 6.24 21.56 4.13
C PHE A 387 6.19 22.19 5.51
N VAL A 388 7.04 21.66 6.38
CA VAL A 388 7.21 22.12 7.77
C VAL A 388 8.69 22.18 8.08
N GLN A 389 9.13 23.28 8.66
CA GLN A 389 10.51 23.48 9.12
C GLN A 389 10.54 23.47 10.66
N LEU A 390 11.49 22.72 11.20
CA LEU A 390 11.77 22.60 12.63
C LEU A 390 13.02 23.38 12.97
N SER A 391 13.05 24.02 14.14
CA SER A 391 14.25 24.57 14.76
C SER A 391 14.79 23.58 15.78
N ILE A 392 15.99 23.02 15.54
CA ILE A 392 16.56 21.93 16.35
C ILE A 392 18.04 22.17 16.66
N SER A 393 18.50 21.78 17.85
CA SER A 393 19.94 21.82 18.18
C SER A 393 20.69 20.67 17.47
N GLY A 394 22.01 20.84 17.27
CA GLY A 394 22.82 19.82 16.65
C GLY A 394 22.82 18.49 17.41
N VAL A 395 22.80 18.54 18.77
CA VAL A 395 22.70 17.32 19.58
C VAL A 395 21.40 16.56 19.29
N VAL A 396 20.28 17.26 19.17
CA VAL A 396 18.97 16.66 18.86
C VAL A 396 18.96 16.11 17.42
N LEU A 397 19.52 16.87 16.47
CA LEU A 397 19.62 16.40 15.08
C LEU A 397 20.45 15.11 14.97
N ARG A 398 21.56 15.03 15.68
CA ARG A 398 22.41 13.82 15.77
C ARG A 398 21.61 12.63 16.31
N GLU A 399 20.87 12.81 17.39
CA GLU A 399 20.02 11.77 17.98
C GLU A 399 18.91 11.33 17.03
N MET A 400 18.25 12.26 16.36
CA MET A 400 17.23 11.98 15.33
C MET A 400 17.80 11.15 14.19
N ILE A 401 18.98 11.49 13.67
CA ILE A 401 19.63 10.71 12.61
C ILE A 401 20.00 9.31 13.08
N GLU A 402 20.59 9.17 14.28
CA GLU A 402 20.92 7.85 14.85
C GLU A 402 19.66 6.96 14.99
N ASN A 403 18.56 7.53 15.49
CA ASN A 403 17.29 6.82 15.62
C ASN A 403 16.73 6.42 14.24
N HIS A 404 16.80 7.31 13.24
CA HIS A 404 16.40 7.03 11.87
C HIS A 404 17.22 5.86 11.26
N LEU A 405 18.53 5.83 11.49
CA LEU A 405 19.40 4.73 11.03
C LEU A 405 19.07 3.39 11.70
N ALA A 406 18.55 3.42 12.92
CA ALA A 406 18.13 2.24 13.67
C ALA A 406 16.68 1.79 13.37
N GLY A 407 15.85 2.66 12.80
CA GLY A 407 14.43 2.42 12.50
C GLY A 407 14.18 1.38 11.40
N ARG A 408 12.91 1.15 11.09
CA ARG A 408 12.45 0.20 10.07
C ARG A 408 12.94 0.61 8.67
N LEU A 409 13.14 -0.36 7.78
CA LEU A 409 13.64 -0.12 6.41
C LEU A 409 12.65 0.64 5.53
N ASP A 410 11.35 0.41 5.73
CA ASP A 410 10.25 1.03 5.01
C ASP A 410 10.03 2.51 5.37
N GLU A 411 10.60 2.97 6.49
CA GLU A 411 10.53 4.35 6.97
C GLU A 411 11.73 5.21 6.54
N LYS A 412 12.65 4.65 5.74
CA LYS A 412 13.82 5.37 5.26
C LYS A 412 13.44 6.48 4.29
N GLY A 413 14.38 7.41 4.08
CA GLY A 413 14.18 8.55 3.20
C GLY A 413 15.50 9.15 2.74
N HIS A 414 15.38 10.33 2.19
CA HIS A 414 16.42 11.03 1.47
C HIS A 414 16.72 12.35 2.14
N PHE A 415 17.99 12.68 2.30
CA PHE A 415 18.42 13.91 2.95
C PHE A 415 18.97 14.92 1.93
N SER A 416 18.85 16.19 2.26
CA SER A 416 19.53 17.30 1.60
C SER A 416 20.23 18.17 2.64
N GLY A 417 21.40 18.72 2.28
CA GLY A 417 22.21 19.52 3.19
C GLY A 417 23.01 18.73 4.22
N LEU A 418 22.76 17.43 4.35
CA LEU A 418 23.47 16.49 5.23
C LEU A 418 24.34 15.52 4.44
N ARG A 419 25.50 15.16 5.01
CA ARG A 419 26.26 13.96 4.67
C ARG A 419 26.37 13.07 5.89
N ILE A 420 26.02 11.80 5.76
CA ILE A 420 25.86 10.84 6.84
C ILE A 420 26.70 9.61 6.50
N VAL A 421 27.67 9.27 7.36
CA VAL A 421 28.45 8.03 7.28
C VAL A 421 28.04 7.15 8.45
N PHE A 422 27.68 5.91 8.17
CA PHE A 422 27.19 4.99 9.20
C PHE A 422 27.62 3.55 8.95
N ASP A 423 27.50 2.70 9.96
CA ASP A 423 27.70 1.24 9.89
C ASP A 423 26.42 0.53 10.32
N SER A 424 25.70 -0.05 9.35
CA SER A 424 24.44 -0.74 9.60
C SER A 424 24.57 -1.99 10.48
N ARG A 425 25.79 -2.58 10.61
CA ARG A 425 26.08 -3.76 11.47
C ARG A 425 26.12 -3.41 12.94
N LYS A 426 26.39 -2.14 13.29
CA LYS A 426 26.49 -1.70 14.68
C LYS A 426 25.12 -1.69 15.36
N PRO A 427 25.06 -1.87 16.69
CA PRO A 427 23.82 -1.79 17.44
C PRO A 427 23.22 -0.37 17.39
N LYS A 428 21.91 -0.27 17.70
CA LYS A 428 21.23 1.01 17.89
C LYS A 428 21.97 1.88 18.91
N GLY A 429 22.13 3.16 18.63
CA GLY A 429 22.87 4.12 19.45
C GLY A 429 24.34 4.30 19.06
N ASN A 430 24.84 3.47 18.11
CA ASN A 430 26.24 3.51 17.67
C ASN A 430 26.39 3.34 16.14
N LYS A 431 25.30 3.52 15.37
CA LYS A 431 25.33 3.34 13.91
C LYS A 431 25.96 4.53 13.20
N LEU A 432 25.67 5.74 13.66
CA LEU A 432 26.19 6.97 13.09
C LEU A 432 27.71 7.10 13.39
N LEU A 433 28.52 7.26 12.34
CA LEU A 433 29.96 7.46 12.47
C LEU A 433 30.34 8.92 12.28
N GLU A 434 29.82 9.54 11.20
CA GLU A 434 30.08 10.94 10.88
C GLU A 434 28.79 11.59 10.37
N ILE A 435 28.63 12.87 10.70
CA ILE A 435 27.56 13.72 10.18
C ILE A 435 28.11 15.12 9.93
N SER A 436 27.80 15.68 8.76
CA SER A 436 28.17 17.05 8.41
C SER A 436 27.02 17.78 7.75
N ILE A 437 27.03 19.12 7.89
CA ILE A 437 26.13 20.06 7.23
C ILE A 437 26.99 21.05 6.43
N GLY A 438 26.70 21.17 5.12
CA GLY A 438 27.41 22.11 4.25
C GLY A 438 28.93 21.96 4.29
N ASN A 439 29.46 20.76 4.31
CA ASN A 439 30.89 20.42 4.39
C ASN A 439 31.58 20.72 5.73
N GLN A 440 30.84 21.06 6.77
CA GLN A 440 31.37 21.22 8.13
C GLN A 440 30.82 20.10 9.03
N PRO A 441 31.61 19.57 9.97
CA PRO A 441 31.09 18.68 11.00
C PRO A 441 29.91 19.33 11.72
N LEU A 442 28.91 18.52 12.09
CA LEU A 442 27.77 18.99 12.86
C LEU A 442 28.24 19.54 14.21
N ASP A 443 27.90 20.80 14.48
CA ASP A 443 28.13 21.42 15.79
C ASP A 443 26.93 21.17 16.71
N ASP A 444 27.13 20.42 17.76
CA ASP A 444 26.09 20.00 18.71
C ASP A 444 25.44 21.20 19.43
N ASN A 445 26.14 22.31 19.58
CA ASN A 445 25.66 23.52 20.27
C ASN A 445 24.93 24.52 19.36
N ARG A 446 25.04 24.36 18.06
CA ARG A 446 24.37 25.21 17.07
C ARG A 446 22.92 24.81 16.88
N THR A 447 22.02 25.77 16.69
CA THR A 447 20.66 25.55 16.23
C THR A 447 20.63 25.50 14.68
N TYR A 448 19.95 24.50 14.13
CA TYR A 448 19.76 24.29 12.71
C TYR A 448 18.29 24.30 12.34
N THR A 449 18.01 24.68 11.12
CA THR A 449 16.69 24.51 10.51
C THR A 449 16.63 23.20 9.72
N PHE A 450 15.63 22.38 10.04
CA PHE A 450 15.42 21.08 9.41
C PHE A 450 14.01 21.03 8.81
N ALA A 451 13.90 20.84 7.49
CA ALA A 451 12.62 20.80 6.79
C ALA A 451 12.19 19.39 6.39
N THR A 452 10.91 19.15 6.43
CA THR A 452 10.29 17.93 5.94
C THR A 452 8.81 18.20 5.60
N ASN A 453 8.02 17.17 5.36
CA ASN A 453 6.57 17.31 5.10
C ASN A 453 5.75 17.09 6.39
N ASN A 454 4.48 17.53 6.36
CA ASN A 454 3.57 17.46 7.50
C ASN A 454 3.26 16.01 7.93
N TYR A 455 3.28 15.04 7.01
CA TYR A 455 3.14 13.62 7.34
C TYR A 455 4.30 13.15 8.24
N VAL A 456 5.55 13.46 7.87
CA VAL A 456 6.74 13.11 8.67
C VAL A 456 6.69 13.77 10.05
N VAL A 457 6.26 15.03 10.13
CA VAL A 457 6.12 15.74 11.41
C VAL A 457 5.05 15.09 12.29
N SER A 458 3.91 14.71 11.73
CA SER A 458 2.86 13.98 12.45
C SER A 458 3.34 12.62 12.97
N ASN A 459 4.34 12.05 12.32
CA ASN A 459 4.93 10.72 12.62
C ASN A 459 6.41 10.82 13.02
N LEU A 460 6.81 11.93 13.65
CA LEU A 460 8.21 12.22 13.99
C LEU A 460 8.83 11.16 14.92
N MET A 461 8.03 10.61 15.85
CA MET A 461 8.45 9.50 16.72
C MET A 461 8.84 8.26 15.91
N THR A 462 8.06 7.91 14.89
CA THR A 462 8.30 6.75 14.02
C THR A 462 9.55 6.93 13.17
N HIS A 463 9.71 8.12 12.56
CA HIS A 463 10.83 8.39 11.67
C HIS A 463 12.14 8.69 12.38
N PHE A 464 12.09 9.38 13.52
CA PHE A 464 13.27 9.96 14.16
C PHE A 464 13.34 9.72 15.68
N GLY A 465 12.39 9.00 16.28
CA GLY A 465 12.35 8.75 17.72
C GLY A 465 12.14 10.02 18.57
N ALA A 466 11.60 11.08 17.97
CA ALA A 466 11.43 12.38 18.60
C ALA A 466 9.95 12.73 18.79
N ALA A 467 9.61 13.31 19.95
CA ALA A 467 8.24 13.75 20.22
C ALA A 467 7.99 15.11 19.53
N SER A 468 6.87 15.22 18.81
CA SER A 468 6.55 16.38 17.98
C SER A 468 6.24 17.65 18.79
N ASP A 469 5.83 17.53 20.05
CA ASP A 469 5.51 18.65 20.95
C ASP A 469 6.73 19.41 21.49
N LYS A 470 7.95 18.97 21.18
CA LYS A 470 9.21 19.52 21.68
C LYS A 470 9.85 20.58 20.77
N PHE A 471 9.25 20.87 19.61
CA PHE A 471 9.89 21.70 18.60
C PHE A 471 9.05 22.93 18.26
N GLU A 472 9.74 23.99 17.83
CA GLU A 472 9.11 25.11 17.13
C GLU A 472 8.99 24.83 15.66
N TYR A 473 7.84 25.16 15.08
CA TYR A 473 7.49 24.88 13.69
C TYR A 473 7.20 26.14 12.89
N THR A 474 7.72 26.16 11.67
CA THR A 474 7.28 27.08 10.61
C THR A 474 6.59 26.29 9.52
N TYR A 475 5.34 26.64 9.21
CA TYR A 475 4.51 25.98 8.22
C TYR A 475 4.53 26.73 6.89
N PHE A 476 4.62 25.99 5.79
CA PHE A 476 4.57 26.50 4.43
C PHE A 476 3.26 26.01 3.79
N PRO A 477 2.43 26.92 3.24
CA PRO A 477 1.06 26.57 2.85
C PRO A 477 0.96 25.81 1.52
N ASP A 478 1.98 25.91 0.66
CA ASP A 478 1.94 25.31 -0.67
C ASP A 478 2.06 23.78 -0.60
N LEU A 479 1.32 23.10 -1.46
CA LEU A 479 1.39 21.66 -1.57
C LEU A 479 2.75 21.24 -2.15
N ASP A 480 3.32 20.16 -1.62
CA ASP A 480 4.60 19.60 -2.04
C ASP A 480 4.66 19.38 -3.57
N ARG A 481 3.63 18.77 -4.11
CA ARG A 481 3.50 18.53 -5.56
C ARG A 481 3.51 19.82 -6.38
N ASP A 482 2.85 20.87 -5.92
CA ASP A 482 2.78 22.15 -6.64
C ASP A 482 4.13 22.84 -6.64
N VAL A 483 4.85 22.75 -5.52
CA VAL A 483 6.25 23.24 -5.40
C VAL A 483 7.17 22.45 -6.35
N PHE A 484 7.04 21.13 -6.41
CA PHE A 484 7.81 20.29 -7.35
C PHE A 484 7.50 20.65 -8.81
N ILE A 485 6.22 20.81 -9.17
CA ILE A 485 5.82 21.25 -10.52
C ILE A 485 6.41 22.62 -10.87
N ALA A 486 6.35 23.58 -9.93
CA ALA A 486 6.91 24.91 -10.14
C ALA A 486 8.43 24.85 -10.34
N GLN A 487 9.14 24.01 -9.57
CA GLN A 487 10.58 23.83 -9.71
C GLN A 487 10.96 23.19 -11.06
N ILE A 488 10.20 22.18 -11.53
CA ILE A 488 10.42 21.58 -12.85
C ILE A 488 10.22 22.61 -13.98
N ARG A 489 9.16 23.40 -13.91
CA ARG A 489 8.89 24.50 -14.89
C ARG A 489 10.01 25.52 -14.92
N LYS A 490 10.63 25.82 -13.75
CA LYS A 490 11.77 26.73 -13.62
C LYS A 490 13.05 26.16 -14.22
N GLU A 491 13.39 24.90 -13.90
CA GLU A 491 14.61 24.24 -14.37
C GLU A 491 14.51 23.79 -15.82
N LYS A 492 13.30 23.44 -16.31
CA LYS A 492 12.98 22.94 -17.64
C LYS A 492 13.60 21.60 -17.99
N ARG A 493 14.83 21.33 -17.56
CA ARG A 493 15.53 20.07 -17.77
C ARG A 493 16.14 19.60 -16.44
N ILE A 494 15.67 18.45 -15.99
CA ILE A 494 16.06 17.87 -14.69
C ILE A 494 17.11 16.79 -14.91
N SER A 495 18.20 16.89 -14.16
CA SER A 495 19.20 15.83 -14.03
C SER A 495 19.53 15.66 -12.57
N SER A 496 19.26 14.50 -12.00
CA SER A 496 19.56 14.19 -10.60
C SER A 496 20.31 12.87 -10.50
N THR A 497 21.18 12.78 -9.52
CA THR A 497 22.07 11.65 -9.31
C THR A 497 22.00 11.17 -7.86
N VAL A 498 22.50 9.97 -7.62
CA VAL A 498 22.87 9.48 -6.29
C VAL A 498 24.31 9.94 -6.06
N ASP A 499 24.55 10.73 -5.02
CA ASP A 499 25.84 11.41 -4.76
C ASP A 499 26.49 11.02 -3.43
N GLY A 500 25.99 9.96 -2.77
CA GLY A 500 26.58 9.39 -1.56
C GLY A 500 26.34 10.23 -0.30
N ARG A 501 25.16 10.88 -0.20
CA ARG A 501 24.77 11.63 1.01
C ARG A 501 24.61 10.74 2.22
N MET A 502 24.24 9.48 2.00
CA MET A 502 24.15 8.43 3.00
C MET A 502 25.09 7.28 2.61
N ARG A 503 26.19 7.12 3.34
CA ARG A 503 27.21 6.10 3.08
C ARG A 503 27.24 5.05 4.18
N ASP A 504 26.87 3.81 3.85
CA ASP A 504 26.96 2.66 4.74
C ASP A 504 28.28 1.93 4.52
N VAL A 505 29.24 2.07 5.46
CA VAL A 505 30.54 1.40 5.36
C VAL A 505 30.44 -0.14 5.44
N ALA A 506 29.31 -0.67 5.88
CA ALA A 506 29.06 -2.11 5.88
C ALA A 506 28.88 -2.70 4.47
N THR A 507 28.51 -1.87 3.49
CA THR A 507 28.25 -2.28 2.10
C THR A 507 29.42 -2.01 1.15
N GLU A 508 30.44 -1.30 1.62
CA GLU A 508 31.69 -1.06 0.86
C GLU A 508 32.54 -2.33 0.89
N LYS A 509 32.91 -2.84 -0.30
CA LYS A 509 33.80 -3.98 -0.49
C LYS A 509 35.26 -3.50 -0.63
#